data_2318c1a4635691204eae55e246ff1a6a
#
_entry.id   2318c1a4635691204eae55e246ff1a6a
#
_cell.length_a   1.000
_cell.length_b   1.000
_cell.length_c   1.000
_cell.angle_alpha   90.00
_cell.angle_beta   90.00
_cell.angle_gamma   90.00
#
_symmetry.space_group_name_H-M   'P 1'
#
loop_
_entity.id
_entity.type
_entity.pdbx_description
1 polymer ?
#
loop_
_entity_poly.entity_id
_entity_poly.type
_entity_poly.pdbx_seq_one_letter_code
_entity_poly.pdbx_strand_id
1 'polypeptide(L)'
;MSSRKKTLLKVIILGDSGVGKTSLMQQFVNNKFSHQYKATIGADFLTKEITIDNNKQVTLQIWDTAGQERFQSLGVAFYRGADCCVLCFDVTNEKSLNNLTSWKDEFLVQSNVSNPQDFPFIVIGNKIDVDDSKKIPSLQKKLNNITNNQLGGLNYPVFETSAKDSINVESAFEVIAKMALQQEELNAANSNDVNDDYNDAINIHLDSESGGCGC
;
A
#
# COMPACT_ATOMS: atom_id res chain seq x y z
N MET A 1 -6.80 -23.07 -23.79
CA MET A 1 -7.02 -21.69 -23.30
C MET A 1 -6.41 -21.61 -21.93
N SER A 2 -5.26 -20.94 -21.79
CA SER A 2 -4.60 -20.74 -20.48
C SER A 2 -5.48 -19.81 -19.66
N SER A 3 -6.00 -20.30 -18.52
CA SER A 3 -6.68 -19.47 -17.53
C SER A 3 -5.67 -18.44 -17.05
N ARG A 4 -5.80 -17.18 -17.47
CA ARG A 4 -4.99 -16.07 -16.94
C ARG A 4 -5.27 -15.99 -15.43
N LYS A 5 -4.27 -16.31 -14.61
CA LYS A 5 -4.34 -16.19 -13.16
C LYS A 5 -4.58 -14.70 -12.86
N LYS A 6 -5.73 -14.39 -12.26
CA LYS A 6 -6.11 -13.02 -11.91
C LYS A 6 -5.25 -12.62 -10.72
N THR A 7 -4.43 -11.58 -10.88
CA THR A 7 -3.55 -11.11 -9.82
C THR A 7 -4.34 -10.22 -8.87
N LEU A 8 -4.41 -10.59 -7.60
CA LEU A 8 -5.00 -9.79 -6.52
C LEU A 8 -3.88 -9.01 -5.83
N LEU A 9 -3.99 -7.68 -5.82
CA LEU A 9 -3.00 -6.77 -5.24
C LEU A 9 -3.60 -6.08 -4.02
N LYS A 10 -2.92 -6.16 -2.90
CA LYS A 10 -3.34 -5.58 -1.63
C LYS A 10 -2.71 -4.21 -1.43
N VAL A 11 -3.55 -3.19 -1.32
CA VAL A 11 -3.15 -1.79 -1.11
C VAL A 11 -3.71 -1.29 0.21
N ILE A 12 -2.86 -0.72 1.06
CA ILE A 12 -3.26 -0.14 2.35
C ILE A 12 -3.22 1.38 2.25
N ILE A 13 -4.26 2.07 2.74
CA ILE A 13 -4.27 3.54 2.82
C ILE A 13 -4.17 3.96 4.29
N LEU A 14 -3.12 4.71 4.63
CA LEU A 14 -2.82 5.22 5.97
C LEU A 14 -2.83 6.75 6.01
N GLY A 15 -3.00 7.31 7.16
CA GLY A 15 -3.01 8.75 7.43
C GLY A 15 -4.02 9.13 8.49
N ASP A 16 -3.96 10.37 8.94
CA ASP A 16 -4.78 10.89 10.03
C ASP A 16 -6.28 10.79 9.75
N SER A 17 -7.07 10.89 10.83
CA SER A 17 -8.52 10.97 10.72
C SER A 17 -8.95 12.22 9.94
N GLY A 18 -9.93 12.04 9.04
CA GLY A 18 -10.51 13.15 8.27
C GLY A 18 -9.70 13.63 7.06
N VAL A 19 -8.52 13.05 6.75
CA VAL A 19 -7.75 13.42 5.52
C VAL A 19 -8.44 12.99 4.23
N GLY A 20 -9.39 12.07 4.29
CA GLY A 20 -10.22 11.64 3.15
C GLY A 20 -9.83 10.29 2.54
N LYS A 21 -9.19 9.39 3.29
CA LYS A 21 -8.86 8.03 2.84
C LYS A 21 -10.07 7.28 2.29
N THR A 22 -11.12 7.19 3.09
CA THR A 22 -12.41 6.60 2.71
C THR A 22 -13.01 7.25 1.48
N SER A 23 -12.94 8.58 1.41
CA SER A 23 -13.46 9.34 0.26
C SER A 23 -12.68 9.05 -1.02
N LEU A 24 -11.35 8.95 -0.95
CA LEU A 24 -10.50 8.55 -2.10
C LEU A 24 -10.86 7.16 -2.59
N MET A 25 -10.97 6.18 -1.67
CA MET A 25 -11.34 4.81 -2.00
C MET A 25 -12.74 4.75 -2.64
N GLN A 26 -13.74 5.43 -2.06
CA GLN A 26 -15.10 5.47 -2.59
C GLN A 26 -15.17 6.18 -3.94
N GLN A 27 -14.42 7.27 -4.12
CA GLN A 27 -14.35 7.97 -5.40
C GLN A 27 -13.73 7.08 -6.48
N PHE A 28 -12.62 6.42 -6.17
CA PHE A 28 -11.96 5.54 -7.13
C PHE A 28 -12.80 4.31 -7.51
N VAL A 29 -13.39 3.63 -6.52
CA VAL A 29 -14.10 2.35 -6.78
C VAL A 29 -15.51 2.60 -7.30
N ASN A 30 -16.25 3.50 -6.67
CA ASN A 30 -17.70 3.68 -6.89
C ASN A 30 -18.08 4.97 -7.59
N ASN A 31 -17.11 5.86 -7.91
CA ASN A 31 -17.34 7.22 -8.41
C ASN A 31 -18.31 8.00 -7.51
N LYS A 32 -18.15 7.87 -6.18
CA LYS A 32 -19.02 8.47 -5.18
C LYS A 32 -18.23 9.29 -4.18
N PHE A 33 -18.77 10.49 -3.88
CA PHE A 33 -18.30 11.34 -2.80
C PHE A 33 -19.47 11.69 -1.87
N SER A 34 -19.22 11.70 -0.56
CA SER A 34 -20.21 12.13 0.43
C SER A 34 -19.65 13.29 1.25
N HIS A 35 -20.44 14.36 1.37
CA HIS A 35 -20.12 15.48 2.27
C HIS A 35 -20.27 15.11 3.76
N GLN A 36 -20.97 14.03 4.06
CA GLN A 36 -21.17 13.61 5.43
C GLN A 36 -19.91 12.88 5.94
N TYR A 37 -19.24 13.50 6.92
CA TYR A 37 -18.14 12.86 7.62
C TYR A 37 -18.66 11.71 8.50
N LYS A 38 -18.10 10.54 8.31
CA LYS A 38 -18.25 9.38 9.20
C LYS A 38 -16.87 8.84 9.52
N ALA A 39 -16.54 8.70 10.80
CA ALA A 39 -15.29 8.07 11.20
C ALA A 39 -15.29 6.59 10.84
N THR A 40 -14.23 6.13 10.19
CA THR A 40 -14.00 4.70 9.97
C THR A 40 -13.69 4.01 11.29
N ILE A 41 -14.40 2.93 11.61
CA ILE A 41 -14.18 2.12 12.79
C ILE A 41 -13.56 0.80 12.35
N GLY A 42 -12.33 0.52 12.78
CA GLY A 42 -11.56 -0.64 12.33
C GLY A 42 -10.96 -0.47 10.95
N ALA A 43 -11.15 -1.46 10.09
CA ALA A 43 -10.75 -1.42 8.70
C ALA A 43 -11.88 -1.96 7.82
N ASP A 44 -12.01 -1.40 6.62
CA ASP A 44 -12.92 -1.85 5.57
C ASP A 44 -12.13 -1.98 4.27
N PHE A 45 -12.61 -2.73 3.31
CA PHE A 45 -11.95 -2.82 2.01
C PHE A 45 -12.95 -2.82 0.85
N LEU A 46 -12.51 -2.26 -0.26
CA LEU A 46 -13.20 -2.36 -1.55
C LEU A 46 -12.27 -2.99 -2.58
N THR A 47 -12.88 -3.58 -3.60
CA THR A 47 -12.15 -4.17 -4.73
C THR A 47 -12.54 -3.48 -6.02
N LYS A 48 -11.55 -3.24 -6.88
CA LYS A 48 -11.76 -2.75 -8.24
C LYS A 48 -10.86 -3.52 -9.22
N GLU A 49 -11.45 -3.99 -10.31
CA GLU A 49 -10.68 -4.53 -11.43
C GLU A 49 -10.24 -3.40 -12.33
N ILE A 50 -8.96 -3.39 -12.64
CA ILE A 50 -8.38 -2.41 -13.57
C ILE A 50 -7.51 -3.13 -14.60
N THR A 51 -7.36 -2.48 -15.74
CA THR A 51 -6.42 -2.90 -16.77
C THR A 51 -5.24 -1.93 -16.76
N ILE A 52 -4.05 -2.46 -16.54
CA ILE A 52 -2.81 -1.72 -16.62
C ILE A 52 -2.04 -2.07 -17.90
N ASP A 53 -0.84 -1.54 -18.06
CA ASP A 53 -0.03 -1.66 -19.27
C ASP A 53 -0.08 -3.08 -19.89
N ASN A 54 -0.07 -3.15 -21.24
CA ASN A 54 -0.13 -4.40 -22.01
C ASN A 54 -1.40 -5.26 -21.78
N ASN A 55 -2.54 -4.65 -21.46
CA ASN A 55 -3.80 -5.35 -21.20
C ASN A 55 -3.72 -6.34 -20.02
N LYS A 56 -2.84 -6.12 -19.05
CA LYS A 56 -2.77 -6.94 -17.84
C LYS A 56 -3.91 -6.53 -16.91
N GLN A 57 -4.82 -7.47 -16.65
CA GLN A 57 -5.93 -7.27 -15.70
C GLN A 57 -5.46 -7.62 -14.29
N VAL A 58 -5.68 -6.71 -13.35
CA VAL A 58 -5.42 -6.90 -11.92
C VAL A 58 -6.64 -6.51 -11.11
N THR A 59 -6.77 -7.09 -9.93
CA THR A 59 -7.79 -6.69 -8.95
C THR A 59 -7.08 -6.00 -7.79
N LEU A 60 -7.37 -4.72 -7.60
CA LEU A 60 -6.93 -4.00 -6.41
C LEU A 60 -7.88 -4.30 -5.25
N GLN A 61 -7.35 -4.76 -4.13
CA GLN A 61 -8.03 -4.81 -2.85
C GLN A 61 -7.52 -3.65 -2.00
N ILE A 62 -8.33 -2.61 -1.87
CA ILE A 62 -7.94 -1.35 -1.22
C ILE A 62 -8.52 -1.35 0.19
N TRP A 63 -7.63 -1.31 1.18
CA TRP A 63 -7.97 -1.31 2.59
C TRP A 63 -7.98 0.11 3.14
N ASP A 64 -9.15 0.59 3.55
CA ASP A 64 -9.34 1.82 4.31
C ASP A 64 -9.15 1.55 5.79
N THR A 65 -8.33 2.32 6.45
CA THR A 65 -8.02 2.14 7.87
C THR A 65 -8.51 3.31 8.70
N ALA A 66 -8.85 3.04 9.95
CA ALA A 66 -9.16 4.09 10.89
C ALA A 66 -7.96 5.02 11.08
N GLY A 67 -8.16 6.33 10.87
CA GLY A 67 -7.13 7.35 11.06
C GLY A 67 -7.01 7.85 12.51
N GLN A 68 -7.65 7.18 13.47
CA GLN A 68 -7.58 7.51 14.90
C GLN A 68 -6.68 6.50 15.62
N GLU A 69 -5.74 7.00 16.41
CA GLU A 69 -4.80 6.21 17.22
C GLU A 69 -5.50 5.18 18.12
N ARG A 70 -6.71 5.47 18.57
CA ARG A 70 -7.51 4.56 19.42
C ARG A 70 -7.94 3.26 18.74
N PHE A 71 -7.93 3.25 17.40
CA PHE A 71 -8.35 2.10 16.60
C PHE A 71 -7.19 1.46 15.83
N GLN A 72 -5.96 1.97 15.98
CA GLN A 72 -4.76 1.44 15.30
C GLN A 72 -4.52 -0.03 15.64
N SER A 73 -4.68 -0.42 16.90
CA SER A 73 -4.49 -1.81 17.32
C SER A 73 -5.39 -2.83 16.60
N LEU A 74 -6.52 -2.40 16.08
CA LEU A 74 -7.42 -3.23 15.27
C LEU A 74 -6.94 -3.33 13.81
N GLY A 75 -6.15 -2.34 13.34
CA GLY A 75 -5.68 -2.26 11.96
C GLY A 75 -4.43 -3.07 11.66
N VAL A 76 -3.61 -3.34 12.65
CA VAL A 76 -2.28 -3.97 12.51
C VAL A 76 -2.33 -5.32 11.80
N ALA A 77 -3.32 -6.15 12.10
CA ALA A 77 -3.50 -7.45 11.44
C ALA A 77 -3.73 -7.33 9.93
N PHE A 78 -4.21 -6.17 9.46
CA PHE A 78 -4.51 -5.93 8.05
C PHE A 78 -3.30 -5.45 7.24
N TYR A 79 -2.19 -5.03 7.87
CA TYR A 79 -1.00 -4.56 7.16
C TYR A 79 -0.20 -5.69 6.51
N ARG A 80 -0.30 -6.89 7.07
CA ARG A 80 0.45 -8.06 6.58
C ARG A 80 0.05 -8.43 5.15
N GLY A 81 1.05 -8.70 4.31
CA GLY A 81 0.84 -9.08 2.92
C GLY A 81 0.37 -7.93 2.03
N ALA A 82 0.64 -6.68 2.40
CA ALA A 82 0.42 -5.54 1.53
C ALA A 82 1.47 -5.51 0.42
N ASP A 83 1.03 -5.17 -0.80
CA ASP A 83 1.89 -4.99 -1.97
C ASP A 83 2.24 -3.52 -2.21
N CYS A 84 1.47 -2.59 -1.62
CA CYS A 84 1.74 -1.16 -1.65
C CYS A 84 1.07 -0.45 -0.46
N CYS A 85 1.69 0.63 0.02
CA CYS A 85 1.14 1.48 1.07
C CYS A 85 1.02 2.92 0.60
N VAL A 86 -0.18 3.49 0.77
CA VAL A 86 -0.51 4.88 0.44
C VAL A 86 -0.53 5.71 1.72
N LEU A 87 0.31 6.75 1.76
CA LEU A 87 0.38 7.72 2.85
C LEU A 87 -0.44 8.95 2.46
N CYS A 88 -1.59 9.15 3.11
CA CYS A 88 -2.53 10.20 2.76
C CYS A 88 -2.54 11.33 3.80
N PHE A 89 -2.46 12.59 3.34
CA PHE A 89 -2.61 13.78 4.16
C PHE A 89 -3.60 14.77 3.55
N ASP A 90 -4.05 15.73 4.34
CA ASP A 90 -4.90 16.83 3.92
C ASP A 90 -4.03 18.06 3.63
N VAL A 91 -4.11 18.61 2.40
CA VAL A 91 -3.28 19.77 1.98
C VAL A 91 -3.57 21.04 2.80
N THR A 92 -4.62 21.05 3.62
CA THR A 92 -4.95 22.15 4.53
C THR A 92 -4.46 21.92 5.96
N ASN A 93 -3.97 20.73 6.28
CA ASN A 93 -3.61 20.33 7.65
C ASN A 93 -2.14 19.90 7.74
N GLU A 94 -1.28 20.82 8.16
CA GLU A 94 0.16 20.59 8.29
C GLU A 94 0.51 19.45 9.28
N LYS A 95 -0.30 19.25 10.31
CA LYS A 95 -0.09 18.14 11.25
C LYS A 95 -0.21 16.80 10.53
N SER A 96 -1.21 16.64 9.67
CA SER A 96 -1.39 15.39 8.92
C SER A 96 -0.24 15.12 7.93
N LEU A 97 0.39 16.16 7.38
CA LEU A 97 1.60 16.05 6.56
C LEU A 97 2.80 15.59 7.41
N ASN A 98 3.00 16.20 8.57
CA ASN A 98 4.12 15.84 9.45
C ASN A 98 3.99 14.43 10.04
N ASN A 99 2.77 13.93 10.22
CA ASN A 99 2.50 12.59 10.74
C ASN A 99 2.77 11.46 9.73
N LEU A 100 3.03 11.75 8.44
CA LEU A 100 3.29 10.73 7.43
C LEU A 100 4.46 9.81 7.80
N THR A 101 5.50 10.37 8.41
CA THR A 101 6.66 9.59 8.89
C THR A 101 6.25 8.56 9.93
N SER A 102 5.46 8.96 10.91
CA SER A 102 4.98 8.06 11.96
C SER A 102 4.09 6.94 11.38
N TRP A 103 3.23 7.25 10.41
CA TRP A 103 2.41 6.26 9.70
C TRP A 103 3.24 5.25 8.92
N LYS A 104 4.29 5.72 8.23
CA LYS A 104 5.22 4.84 7.52
C LYS A 104 5.95 3.91 8.49
N ASP A 105 6.53 4.47 9.56
CA ASP A 105 7.30 3.70 10.53
C ASP A 105 6.43 2.65 11.23
N GLU A 106 5.22 3.00 11.62
CA GLU A 106 4.25 2.06 12.16
C GLU A 106 3.93 0.94 11.18
N PHE A 107 3.65 1.27 9.93
CA PHE A 107 3.39 0.27 8.90
C PHE A 107 4.56 -0.70 8.76
N LEU A 108 5.79 -0.20 8.65
CA LEU A 108 6.99 -1.06 8.48
C LEU A 108 7.21 -2.00 9.68
N VAL A 109 6.98 -1.52 10.90
CA VAL A 109 7.09 -2.34 12.11
C VAL A 109 6.04 -3.45 12.13
N GLN A 110 4.82 -3.18 11.67
CA GLN A 110 3.69 -4.07 11.84
C GLN A 110 3.41 -4.99 10.65
N SER A 111 3.81 -4.59 9.44
CA SER A 111 3.54 -5.34 8.21
C SER A 111 4.45 -6.54 8.02
N ASN A 112 5.59 -6.58 8.73
CA ASN A 112 6.63 -7.62 8.59
C ASN A 112 7.14 -7.75 7.14
N VAL A 113 7.38 -6.61 6.49
CA VAL A 113 7.93 -6.56 5.13
C VAL A 113 9.37 -7.07 5.12
N SER A 114 9.71 -7.97 4.20
CA SER A 114 11.03 -8.58 4.12
C SER A 114 12.13 -7.57 3.74
N ASN A 115 11.80 -6.60 2.87
CA ASN A 115 12.73 -5.55 2.46
C ASN A 115 12.07 -4.15 2.63
N PRO A 116 12.19 -3.54 3.82
CA PRO A 116 11.60 -2.23 4.09
C PRO A 116 12.15 -1.09 3.22
N GLN A 117 13.38 -1.23 2.70
CA GLN A 117 14.03 -0.18 1.89
C GLN A 117 13.39 -0.06 0.50
N ASP A 118 12.97 -1.17 -0.08
CA ASP A 118 12.42 -1.21 -1.43
C ASP A 118 10.89 -1.31 -1.46
N PHE A 119 10.25 -1.33 -0.29
CA PHE A 119 8.80 -1.43 -0.23
C PHE A 119 8.13 -0.17 -0.82
N PRO A 120 7.13 -0.34 -1.74
CA PRO A 120 6.53 0.77 -2.44
C PRO A 120 5.59 1.59 -1.56
N PHE A 121 5.94 2.87 -1.38
CA PHE A 121 5.09 3.87 -0.77
C PHE A 121 4.71 4.93 -1.80
N ILE A 122 3.49 5.46 -1.68
CA ILE A 122 2.98 6.59 -2.46
C ILE A 122 2.42 7.63 -1.50
N VAL A 123 2.69 8.89 -1.78
CA VAL A 123 2.18 10.00 -0.97
C VAL A 123 1.03 10.68 -1.71
N ILE A 124 -0.11 10.85 -1.03
CA ILE A 124 -1.28 11.55 -1.58
C ILE A 124 -1.64 12.74 -0.70
N GLY A 125 -1.50 13.95 -1.26
CA GLY A 125 -2.06 15.18 -0.70
C GLY A 125 -3.48 15.41 -1.22
N ASN A 126 -4.47 15.14 -0.39
CA ASN A 126 -5.87 15.21 -0.77
C ASN A 126 -6.52 16.56 -0.41
N LYS A 127 -7.67 16.84 -1.01
CA LYS A 127 -8.50 18.04 -0.85
C LYS A 127 -7.95 19.30 -1.51
N ILE A 128 -7.34 19.15 -2.70
CA ILE A 128 -6.86 20.31 -3.46
C ILE A 128 -7.97 21.21 -4.01
N ASP A 129 -9.22 20.77 -3.92
CA ASP A 129 -10.43 21.55 -4.26
C ASP A 129 -10.70 22.72 -3.31
N VAL A 130 -10.00 22.78 -2.19
CA VAL A 130 -10.12 23.89 -1.23
C VAL A 130 -9.40 25.13 -1.73
N ASP A 131 -9.84 26.29 -1.22
CA ASP A 131 -9.24 27.58 -1.51
C ASP A 131 -7.74 27.59 -1.17
N ASP A 132 -6.91 28.15 -2.08
CA ASP A 132 -5.45 28.18 -1.93
C ASP A 132 -5.00 28.87 -0.63
N SER A 133 -5.75 29.84 -0.14
CA SER A 133 -5.47 30.51 1.13
C SER A 133 -5.54 29.57 2.36
N LYS A 134 -6.21 28.43 2.22
CA LYS A 134 -6.36 27.42 3.27
C LYS A 134 -5.32 26.30 3.18
N LYS A 135 -4.58 26.21 2.05
CA LYS A 135 -3.55 25.22 1.88
C LYS A 135 -2.33 25.53 2.74
N ILE A 136 -1.56 24.51 3.06
CA ILE A 136 -0.33 24.61 3.83
C ILE A 136 0.63 25.58 3.12
N PRO A 137 1.10 26.65 3.77
CA PRO A 137 2.07 27.56 3.17
C PRO A 137 3.34 26.81 2.75
N SER A 138 3.83 27.09 1.53
CA SER A 138 5.01 26.43 0.95
C SER A 138 4.91 24.90 0.94
N LEU A 139 3.71 24.36 0.68
CA LEU A 139 3.42 22.93 0.70
C LEU A 139 4.47 22.11 -0.06
N GLN A 140 4.78 22.49 -1.30
CA GLN A 140 5.76 21.76 -2.13
C GLN A 140 7.14 21.67 -1.49
N LYS A 141 7.61 22.75 -0.85
CA LYS A 141 8.91 22.76 -0.14
C LYS A 141 8.89 21.83 1.07
N LYS A 142 7.80 21.87 1.85
CA LYS A 142 7.63 20.99 3.02
C LYS A 142 7.52 19.53 2.62
N LEU A 143 6.77 19.26 1.57
CA LEU A 143 6.59 17.92 1.01
C LEU A 143 7.93 17.34 0.54
N ASN A 144 8.70 18.11 -0.24
CA ASN A 144 10.04 17.69 -0.67
C ASN A 144 10.98 17.44 0.53
N ASN A 145 10.89 18.24 1.58
CA ASN A 145 11.69 18.02 2.79
C ASN A 145 11.30 16.70 3.48
N ILE A 146 10.02 16.42 3.60
CA ILE A 146 9.53 15.19 4.25
C ILE A 146 9.90 13.96 3.42
N THR A 147 9.64 13.97 2.11
CA THR A 147 9.94 12.84 1.23
C THR A 147 11.43 12.55 1.15
N ASN A 148 12.28 13.57 1.01
CA ASN A 148 13.72 13.40 0.82
C ASN A 148 14.48 13.12 2.13
N ASN A 149 14.08 13.73 3.24
CA ASN A 149 14.86 13.69 4.48
C ASN A 149 14.24 12.82 5.57
N GLN A 150 12.91 12.71 5.61
CA GLN A 150 12.23 12.04 6.72
C GLN A 150 11.65 10.68 6.32
N LEU A 151 11.21 10.53 5.05
CA LEU A 151 10.71 9.27 4.54
C LEU A 151 11.82 8.36 3.97
N GLY A 152 13.10 8.74 4.13
CA GLY A 152 14.25 7.89 3.79
C GLY A 152 14.90 8.18 2.45
N GLY A 153 14.63 9.34 1.84
CA GLY A 153 15.32 9.79 0.60
C GLY A 153 14.95 9.00 -0.66
N LEU A 154 13.98 8.11 -0.57
CA LEU A 154 13.41 7.42 -1.72
C LEU A 154 12.48 8.37 -2.45
N ASN A 155 12.59 8.44 -3.78
CA ASN A 155 11.70 9.24 -4.63
C ASN A 155 10.29 8.62 -4.65
N TYR A 156 9.54 8.77 -3.55
CA TYR A 156 8.14 8.33 -3.53
C TYR A 156 7.31 9.18 -4.51
N PRO A 157 6.50 8.54 -5.37
CA PRO A 157 5.54 9.28 -6.18
C PRO A 157 4.60 10.08 -5.28
N VAL A 158 4.37 11.34 -5.66
CA VAL A 158 3.50 12.26 -4.94
C VAL A 158 2.37 12.69 -5.85
N PHE A 159 1.14 12.56 -5.36
CA PHE A 159 -0.05 13.02 -6.06
C PHE A 159 -0.80 14.04 -5.22
N GLU A 160 -1.21 15.12 -5.86
CA GLU A 160 -2.16 16.07 -5.32
C GLU A 160 -3.55 15.73 -5.88
N THR A 161 -4.52 15.40 -5.01
CA THR A 161 -5.82 14.86 -5.40
C THR A 161 -7.00 15.63 -4.81
N SER A 162 -8.14 15.56 -5.47
CA SER A 162 -9.44 15.85 -4.88
C SER A 162 -10.35 14.63 -5.01
N ALA A 163 -10.66 14.01 -3.88
CA ALA A 163 -11.69 12.97 -3.85
C ALA A 163 -13.08 13.53 -4.18
N LYS A 164 -13.34 14.81 -3.87
CA LYS A 164 -14.61 15.48 -4.13
C LYS A 164 -14.82 15.73 -5.63
N ASP A 165 -13.82 16.32 -6.28
CA ASP A 165 -13.91 16.73 -7.69
C ASP A 165 -13.32 15.68 -8.64
N SER A 166 -12.93 14.50 -8.11
CA SER A 166 -12.30 13.38 -8.86
C SER A 166 -10.99 13.74 -9.56
N ILE A 167 -10.27 14.77 -9.05
CA ILE A 167 -9.01 15.22 -9.67
C ILE A 167 -7.88 14.27 -9.29
N ASN A 168 -7.15 13.77 -10.29
CA ASN A 168 -5.98 12.89 -10.17
C ASN A 168 -6.20 11.57 -9.39
N VAL A 169 -7.44 11.21 -9.07
CA VAL A 169 -7.73 9.98 -8.30
C VAL A 169 -7.41 8.74 -9.13
N GLU A 170 -7.93 8.65 -10.36
CA GLU A 170 -7.69 7.50 -11.25
C GLU A 170 -6.20 7.35 -11.55
N SER A 171 -5.50 8.43 -11.93
CA SER A 171 -4.06 8.44 -12.24
C SER A 171 -3.21 7.98 -11.05
N ALA A 172 -3.56 8.38 -9.82
CA ALA A 172 -2.86 7.93 -8.62
C ALA A 172 -3.01 6.42 -8.43
N PHE A 173 -4.23 5.89 -8.56
CA PHE A 173 -4.48 4.46 -8.39
C PHE A 173 -3.92 3.60 -9.53
N GLU A 174 -3.77 4.12 -10.75
CA GLU A 174 -3.04 3.43 -11.82
C GLU A 174 -1.56 3.23 -11.45
N VAL A 175 -0.89 4.26 -10.92
CA VAL A 175 0.51 4.16 -10.46
C VAL A 175 0.61 3.23 -9.25
N ILE A 176 -0.31 3.32 -8.30
CA ILE A 176 -0.40 2.39 -7.15
C ILE A 176 -0.47 0.95 -7.63
N ALA A 177 -1.32 0.66 -8.60
CA ALA A 177 -1.47 -0.69 -9.15
C ALA A 177 -0.21 -1.21 -9.83
N LYS A 178 0.49 -0.36 -10.59
CA LYS A 178 1.76 -0.71 -11.23
C LYS A 178 2.83 -1.05 -10.20
N MET A 179 2.97 -0.23 -9.15
CA MET A 179 3.94 -0.45 -8.09
C MET A 179 3.61 -1.69 -7.25
N ALA A 180 2.34 -1.90 -6.92
CA ALA A 180 1.89 -3.09 -6.21
C ALA A 180 2.14 -4.37 -7.01
N LEU A 181 1.92 -4.32 -8.34
CA LEU A 181 2.19 -5.45 -9.21
C LEU A 181 3.68 -5.79 -9.27
N GLN A 182 4.54 -4.78 -9.39
CA GLN A 182 6.00 -4.98 -9.37
C GLN A 182 6.44 -5.63 -8.04
N GLN A 183 5.89 -5.20 -6.93
CA GLN A 183 6.19 -5.76 -5.61
C GLN A 183 5.72 -7.21 -5.48
N GLU A 184 4.53 -7.53 -5.98
CA GLU A 184 4.01 -8.90 -5.97
C GLU A 184 4.88 -9.82 -6.83
N GLU A 185 5.32 -9.37 -8.01
CA GLU A 185 6.22 -10.13 -8.88
C GLU A 185 7.59 -10.38 -8.23
N LEU A 186 8.14 -9.40 -7.51
CA LEU A 186 9.39 -9.57 -6.74
C LEU A 186 9.21 -10.56 -5.60
N ASN A 187 8.11 -10.48 -4.86
CA ASN A 187 7.80 -11.42 -3.78
C ASN A 187 7.64 -12.86 -4.29
N ALA A 188 7.00 -13.03 -5.45
CA ALA A 188 6.82 -14.33 -6.08
C ALA A 188 8.15 -14.93 -6.57
N ALA A 189 9.05 -14.11 -7.14
CA ALA A 189 10.39 -14.54 -7.56
C ALA A 189 11.22 -15.03 -6.36
N ASN A 190 11.29 -14.25 -5.29
CA ASN A 190 12.03 -14.60 -4.07
C ASN A 190 11.48 -15.87 -3.39
N SER A 191 10.17 -16.11 -3.48
CA SER A 191 9.56 -17.32 -2.89
C SER A 191 9.91 -18.60 -3.67
N ASN A 192 10.17 -18.50 -4.97
CA ASN A 192 10.57 -19.63 -5.80
C ASN A 192 12.04 -20.02 -5.54
N ASP A 193 12.94 -19.06 -5.36
CA ASP A 193 14.35 -19.30 -5.04
C ASP A 193 14.52 -20.04 -3.70
N VAL A 194 13.72 -19.69 -2.69
CA VAL A 194 13.76 -20.37 -1.37
C VAL A 194 13.26 -21.81 -1.44
N ASN A 195 12.34 -22.13 -2.34
CA ASN A 195 11.82 -23.49 -2.50
C ASN A 195 12.79 -24.40 -3.27
N ASP A 196 13.61 -23.87 -4.17
CA ASP A 196 14.65 -24.64 -4.87
C ASP A 196 15.79 -25.01 -3.92
N ASP A 197 16.23 -24.09 -3.04
CA ASP A 197 17.23 -24.37 -2.01
C ASP A 197 16.77 -25.41 -0.98
N TYR A 198 15.47 -25.46 -0.66
CA TYR A 198 14.92 -26.47 0.26
C TYR A 198 14.83 -27.86 -0.39
N ASN A 199 14.55 -27.94 -1.70
CA ASN A 199 14.48 -29.22 -2.41
C ASN A 199 15.88 -29.85 -2.60
N ASP A 200 16.92 -29.03 -2.77
CA ASP A 200 18.31 -29.52 -2.80
C ASP A 200 18.80 -30.01 -1.44
N ALA A 201 18.31 -29.40 -0.34
CA ALA A 201 18.68 -29.82 1.02
C ALA A 201 18.03 -31.15 1.47
N ILE A 202 16.95 -31.59 0.84
CA ILE A 202 16.24 -32.83 1.19
C ILE A 202 16.80 -34.06 0.47
N ASN A 203 17.69 -33.91 -0.52
CA ASN A 203 18.36 -35.00 -1.22
C ASN A 203 19.58 -35.57 -0.52
N ILE A 204 19.73 -35.44 0.79
CA ILE A 204 20.76 -36.06 1.58
C ILE A 204 20.32 -37.50 1.96
N HIS A 205 20.86 -38.48 1.19
CA HIS A 205 21.15 -39.86 1.51
C HIS A 205 20.19 -40.65 2.41
N LEU A 206 19.29 -41.37 1.78
CA LEU A 206 18.90 -42.73 2.26
C LEU A 206 19.87 -43.77 1.67
N ASP A 207 21.06 -43.82 2.20
CA ASP A 207 21.90 -45.01 2.01
C ASP A 207 21.30 -46.13 2.87
N SER A 208 20.67 -47.07 2.20
CA SER A 208 20.19 -48.31 2.78
C SER A 208 21.39 -49.18 3.13
N GLU A 209 21.83 -49.20 4.39
CA GLU A 209 22.63 -50.29 4.92
C GLU A 209 21.78 -51.57 5.00
N SER A 210 21.97 -52.43 4.01
CA SER A 210 21.54 -53.82 4.06
C SER A 210 22.51 -54.60 4.94
N GLY A 211 22.28 -54.57 6.26
CA GLY A 211 22.96 -55.46 7.20
C GLY A 211 22.32 -56.85 7.14
N GLY A 212 22.94 -57.77 6.43
CA GLY A 212 22.64 -59.19 6.50
C GLY A 212 23.05 -59.76 7.87
N CYS A 213 22.10 -60.31 8.63
CA CYS A 213 22.35 -61.22 9.69
C CYS A 213 22.29 -62.66 9.16
N GLY A 214 23.48 -63.28 9.02
CA GLY A 214 23.56 -64.70 8.87
C GLY A 214 23.68 -65.39 10.26
N CYS A 215 23.11 -66.56 10.30
CA CYS A 215 23.06 -67.64 11.33
C CYS A 215 21.82 -67.68 12.15
#